data_7f784ce3e0f15d1af0ca79da56fde784
#
_entry.id   7f784ce3e0f15d1af0ca79da56fde784
#
_cell.length_a   1.000
_cell.length_b   1.000
_cell.length_c   1.000
_cell.angle_alpha   90.00
_cell.angle_beta   90.00
_cell.angle_gamma   90.00
#
_symmetry.space_group_name_H-M   'P 1'
#
loop_
_entity.id
_entity.type
_entity.pdbx_description
1 polymer ?
#
loop_
_entity_poly.entity_id
_entity_poly.type
_entity_poly.pdbx_seq_one_letter_code
_entity_poly.pdbx_strand_id
1 'polypeptide(L)'
;MKEVCIIIPRNGLLASIDDSRYMFTMVNEFLRLAGKPAAFSVNLVALTKEVKLNGGLYTIHADFLIKDIQQTDLIIIPSMSGDMVTAMVLNLDYNNWLVEQYKKGAEIASLCVGAFLLASSGLLKGKSCATHWQYNYEFMRF
;
A
#
# COMPACT_ATOMS: atom_id res chain seq x y z
N MET A 1 14.20 13.79 -4.25
CA MET A 1 13.42 12.66 -4.81
C MET A 1 12.56 12.14 -3.66
N LYS A 2 11.28 11.90 -3.91
CA LYS A 2 10.33 11.39 -2.89
C LYS A 2 10.35 9.87 -2.86
N GLU A 3 10.42 9.30 -1.65
CA GLU A 3 10.36 7.85 -1.45
C GLU A 3 8.91 7.38 -1.37
N VAL A 4 8.52 6.48 -2.27
CA VAL A 4 7.18 5.89 -2.35
C VAL A 4 7.28 4.40 -2.07
N CYS A 5 6.62 3.95 -1.01
CA CYS A 5 6.49 2.54 -0.67
C CYS A 5 5.08 2.05 -1.04
N ILE A 6 4.99 1.06 -1.91
CA ILE A 6 3.75 0.36 -2.23
C ILE A 6 3.80 -0.98 -1.51
N ILE A 7 2.91 -1.20 -0.55
CA ILE A 7 2.88 -2.47 0.17
C ILE A 7 2.32 -3.59 -0.72
N ILE A 8 2.79 -4.82 -0.48
CA ILE A 8 2.26 -6.02 -1.12
C ILE A 8 1.50 -6.82 -0.05
N PRO A 9 0.20 -6.54 0.18
CA PRO A 9 -0.55 -7.24 1.20
C PRO A 9 -0.85 -8.67 0.76
N ARG A 10 -0.96 -9.59 1.71
CA ARG A 10 -1.58 -10.90 1.46
C ARG A 10 -3.01 -10.68 0.99
N ASN A 11 -3.47 -11.46 0.02
CA ASN A 11 -4.72 -11.23 -0.72
C ASN A 11 -4.77 -9.90 -1.50
N GLY A 12 -3.61 -9.27 -1.75
CA GLY A 12 -3.51 -8.07 -2.59
C GLY A 12 -3.99 -8.33 -4.01
N LEU A 13 -4.64 -7.34 -4.59
CA LEU A 13 -5.03 -7.36 -6.00
C LEU A 13 -3.86 -6.91 -6.86
N LEU A 14 -3.32 -7.83 -7.69
CA LEU A 14 -2.12 -7.56 -8.51
C LEU A 14 -2.26 -6.28 -9.34
N ALA A 15 -3.39 -6.08 -10.01
CA ALA A 15 -3.64 -4.88 -10.81
C ALA A 15 -3.49 -3.59 -9.99
N SER A 16 -4.01 -3.58 -8.75
CA SER A 16 -3.91 -2.39 -7.88
C SER A 16 -2.48 -2.10 -7.45
N ILE A 17 -1.65 -3.13 -7.26
CA ILE A 17 -0.23 -3.00 -6.92
C ILE A 17 0.54 -2.46 -8.14
N ASP A 18 0.34 -3.09 -9.30
CA ASP A 18 1.08 -2.77 -10.53
C ASP A 18 0.68 -1.40 -11.10
N ASP A 19 -0.60 -1.08 -11.15
CA ASP A 19 -1.09 0.23 -11.60
C ASP A 19 -0.52 1.37 -10.74
N SER A 20 -0.46 1.18 -9.42
CA SER A 20 0.14 2.16 -8.51
C SER A 20 1.63 2.38 -8.84
N ARG A 21 2.38 1.29 -9.02
CA ARG A 21 3.79 1.34 -9.39
C ARG A 21 3.97 2.00 -10.76
N TYR A 22 3.17 1.59 -11.73
CA TYR A 22 3.21 2.11 -13.10
C TYR A 22 3.01 3.62 -13.15
N MET A 23 2.03 4.17 -12.43
CA MET A 23 1.77 5.62 -12.40
C MET A 23 3.02 6.43 -12.00
N PHE A 24 3.64 6.09 -10.87
CA PHE A 24 4.82 6.83 -10.39
C PHE A 24 6.05 6.63 -11.30
N THR A 25 6.24 5.42 -11.85
CA THR A 25 7.35 5.16 -12.78
C THR A 25 7.16 5.90 -14.10
N MET A 26 5.92 6.02 -14.60
CA MET A 26 5.63 6.80 -15.80
C MET A 26 5.88 8.31 -15.63
N VAL A 27 5.59 8.86 -14.44
CA VAL A 27 5.96 10.26 -14.15
C VAL A 27 7.46 10.45 -14.26
N ASN A 28 8.27 9.52 -13.72
CA ASN A 28 9.72 9.57 -13.85
C ASN A 28 10.18 9.49 -15.32
N GLU A 29 9.52 8.65 -16.12
CA GLU A 29 9.84 8.54 -17.55
C GLU A 29 9.53 9.84 -18.31
N PHE A 30 8.38 10.47 -18.03
CA PHE A 30 8.06 11.77 -18.63
C PHE A 30 9.06 12.86 -18.22
N LEU A 31 9.50 12.86 -16.97
CA LEU A 31 10.53 13.78 -16.50
C LEU A 31 11.86 13.54 -17.21
N ARG A 32 12.26 12.28 -17.35
CA ARG A 32 13.49 11.89 -18.09
C ARG A 32 13.44 12.37 -19.54
N LEU A 33 12.32 12.17 -20.23
CA LEU A 33 12.12 12.64 -21.61
C LEU A 33 12.17 14.17 -21.70
N ALA A 34 11.78 14.88 -20.65
CA ALA A 34 11.86 16.33 -20.54
C ALA A 34 13.24 16.83 -20.05
N GLY A 35 14.25 15.96 -19.93
CA GLY A 35 15.59 16.31 -19.44
C GLY A 35 15.63 16.69 -17.96
N LYS A 36 14.65 16.24 -17.17
CA LYS A 36 14.55 16.52 -15.73
C LYS A 36 14.93 15.28 -14.91
N PRO A 37 15.39 15.46 -13.65
CA PRO A 37 15.66 14.34 -12.77
C PRO A 37 14.37 13.61 -12.36
N ALA A 38 14.48 12.34 -11.98
CA ALA A 38 13.37 11.57 -11.42
C ALA A 38 12.82 12.23 -10.15
N ALA A 39 11.49 12.23 -9.99
CA ALA A 39 10.82 12.78 -8.84
C ALA A 39 10.61 11.73 -7.73
N PHE A 40 10.46 10.45 -8.10
CA PHE A 40 10.09 9.37 -7.20
C PHE A 40 11.08 8.21 -7.21
N SER A 41 11.41 7.70 -6.03
CA SER A 41 11.96 6.37 -5.80
C SER A 41 10.79 5.47 -5.44
N VAL A 42 10.47 4.47 -6.27
CA VAL A 42 9.25 3.66 -6.13
C VAL A 42 9.64 2.23 -5.77
N ASN A 43 9.25 1.78 -4.59
CA ASN A 43 9.63 0.49 -4.04
C ASN A 43 8.41 -0.35 -3.66
N LEU A 44 8.42 -1.61 -4.04
CA LEU A 44 7.48 -2.62 -3.55
C LEU A 44 8.00 -3.15 -2.21
N VAL A 45 7.20 -3.02 -1.15
CA VAL A 45 7.61 -3.43 0.19
C VAL A 45 6.66 -4.45 0.79
N ALA A 46 7.20 -5.43 1.53
CA ALA A 46 6.39 -6.49 2.11
C ALA A 46 6.94 -7.00 3.45
N LEU A 47 6.16 -7.86 4.11
CA LEU A 47 6.57 -8.59 5.32
C LEU A 47 7.58 -9.70 5.01
N THR A 48 7.53 -10.24 3.79
CA THR A 48 8.38 -11.34 3.31
C THR A 48 8.96 -11.01 1.93
N LYS A 49 10.08 -11.62 1.58
CA LYS A 49 10.74 -11.41 0.27
C LYS A 49 9.84 -11.72 -0.93
N GLU A 50 8.94 -12.68 -0.77
CA GLU A 50 8.00 -13.12 -1.80
C GLU A 50 6.60 -13.15 -1.22
N VAL A 51 5.64 -12.65 -1.98
CA VAL A 51 4.21 -12.69 -1.65
C VAL A 51 3.46 -13.39 -2.77
N LYS A 52 2.80 -14.49 -2.44
CA LYS A 52 1.92 -15.22 -3.37
C LYS A 52 0.54 -14.59 -3.38
N LEU A 53 0.03 -14.27 -4.55
CA LEU A 53 -1.27 -13.68 -4.78
C LEU A 53 -2.17 -14.61 -5.61
N ASN A 54 -3.48 -14.42 -5.48
CA ASN A 54 -4.49 -15.16 -6.24
C ASN A 54 -4.28 -16.68 -6.17
N GLY A 55 -4.24 -17.23 -4.95
CA GLY A 55 -4.04 -18.67 -4.73
C GLY A 55 -2.69 -19.21 -5.20
N GLY A 56 -1.70 -18.34 -5.38
CA GLY A 56 -0.35 -18.72 -5.85
C GLY A 56 -0.17 -18.62 -7.36
N LEU A 57 -1.17 -18.11 -8.09
CA LEU A 57 -1.05 -17.86 -9.53
C LEU A 57 0.06 -16.86 -9.84
N TYR A 58 0.26 -15.88 -8.96
CA TYR A 58 1.32 -14.88 -9.07
C TYR A 58 2.20 -14.90 -7.83
N THR A 59 3.50 -14.69 -8.03
CA THR A 59 4.45 -14.43 -6.95
C THR A 59 5.11 -13.08 -7.23
N ILE A 60 5.01 -12.15 -6.28
CA ILE A 60 5.66 -10.85 -6.37
C ILE A 60 6.86 -10.85 -5.43
N HIS A 61 7.99 -10.38 -5.95
CA HIS A 61 9.19 -10.15 -5.17
C HIS A 61 9.17 -8.71 -4.62
N ALA A 62 9.32 -8.57 -3.32
CA ALA A 62 9.48 -7.27 -2.69
C ALA A 62 10.91 -6.73 -2.91
N ASP A 63 11.00 -5.45 -3.23
CA ASP A 63 12.29 -4.75 -3.31
C ASP A 63 12.93 -4.71 -1.92
N PHE A 64 12.13 -4.37 -0.89
CA PHE A 64 12.56 -4.32 0.51
C PHE A 64 11.54 -4.96 1.44
N LEU A 65 12.01 -5.41 2.61
CA LEU A 65 11.12 -5.74 3.71
C LEU A 65 10.76 -4.45 4.46
N ILE A 66 9.54 -4.36 5.02
CA ILE A 66 9.12 -3.16 5.77
C ILE A 66 10.06 -2.82 6.94
N LYS A 67 10.68 -3.83 7.56
CA LYS A 67 11.66 -3.64 8.65
C LYS A 67 12.95 -2.94 8.22
N ASP A 68 13.27 -2.99 6.91
CA ASP A 68 14.48 -2.38 6.34
C ASP A 68 14.23 -0.93 5.92
N ILE A 69 12.96 -0.48 5.90
CA ILE A 69 12.56 0.89 5.57
C ILE A 69 12.63 1.77 6.81
N GLN A 70 13.60 2.65 6.86
CA GLN A 70 13.75 3.59 7.99
C GLN A 70 12.72 4.71 7.93
N GLN A 71 12.52 5.29 6.75
CA GLN A 71 11.58 6.39 6.50
C GLN A 71 11.11 6.36 5.04
N THR A 72 9.88 6.79 4.80
CA THR A 72 9.32 7.01 3.47
C THR A 72 8.48 8.29 3.46
N ASP A 73 8.22 8.87 2.28
CA ASP A 73 7.36 10.04 2.15
C ASP A 73 5.90 9.66 1.92
N LEU A 74 5.66 8.58 1.18
CA LEU A 74 4.31 8.12 0.81
C LEU A 74 4.21 6.60 0.90
N ILE A 75 3.12 6.13 1.50
CA ILE A 75 2.76 4.72 1.51
C ILE A 75 1.46 4.55 0.73
N ILE A 76 1.47 3.63 -0.24
CA ILE A 76 0.26 3.19 -0.94
C ILE A 76 -0.16 1.84 -0.39
N ILE A 77 -1.41 1.76 0.04
CA ILE A 77 -2.07 0.51 0.45
C ILE A 77 -3.00 0.08 -0.70
N PRO A 78 -2.61 -0.91 -1.51
CA PRO A 78 -3.42 -1.37 -2.64
C PRO A 78 -4.71 -2.04 -2.19
N SER A 79 -5.61 -2.27 -3.15
CA SER A 79 -6.80 -3.06 -2.94
C SER A 79 -6.46 -4.51 -2.60
N MET A 80 -7.34 -5.14 -1.85
CA MET A 80 -7.29 -6.56 -1.49
C MET A 80 -8.50 -7.31 -2.06
N SER A 81 -8.45 -8.62 -2.08
CA SER A 81 -9.51 -9.51 -2.56
C SER A 81 -9.97 -10.48 -1.48
N GLY A 82 -11.15 -11.08 -1.69
CA GLY A 82 -11.73 -12.05 -0.77
C GLY A 82 -12.53 -11.41 0.37
N ASP A 83 -12.71 -12.15 1.46
CA ASP A 83 -13.36 -11.66 2.67
C ASP A 83 -12.48 -10.60 3.35
N MET A 84 -13.05 -9.42 3.61
CA MET A 84 -12.29 -8.26 4.10
C MET A 84 -11.75 -8.44 5.52
N VAL A 85 -12.50 -9.13 6.38
CA VAL A 85 -12.04 -9.42 7.76
C VAL A 85 -10.81 -10.33 7.71
N THR A 86 -10.88 -11.40 6.92
CA THR A 86 -9.76 -12.32 6.72
C THR A 86 -8.56 -11.59 6.09
N ALA A 87 -8.79 -10.80 5.03
CA ALA A 87 -7.73 -10.05 4.37
C ALA A 87 -7.03 -9.07 5.34
N MET A 88 -7.81 -8.39 6.18
CA MET A 88 -7.28 -7.50 7.20
C MET A 88 -6.44 -8.25 8.24
N VAL A 89 -6.97 -9.36 8.80
CA VAL A 89 -6.28 -10.17 9.82
C VAL A 89 -4.93 -10.69 9.31
N LEU A 90 -4.87 -11.13 8.05
CA LEU A 90 -3.62 -11.60 7.41
C LEU A 90 -2.54 -10.52 7.30
N ASN A 91 -2.91 -9.26 7.42
CA ASN A 91 -2.03 -8.10 7.19
C ASN A 91 -1.83 -7.21 8.43
N LEU A 92 -2.30 -7.60 9.60
CA LEU A 92 -2.17 -6.80 10.84
C LEU A 92 -0.73 -6.44 11.18
N ASP A 93 0.24 -7.26 10.76
CA ASP A 93 1.67 -7.02 11.01
C ASP A 93 2.20 -5.75 10.32
N TYR A 94 1.47 -5.18 9.35
CA TYR A 94 1.79 -3.87 8.78
C TYR A 94 1.44 -2.71 9.72
N ASN A 95 0.51 -2.88 10.65
CA ASN A 95 -0.09 -1.78 11.41
C ASN A 95 0.94 -0.96 12.20
N ASN A 96 1.84 -1.63 12.92
CA ASN A 96 2.87 -0.94 13.71
C ASN A 96 3.79 -0.10 12.81
N TRP A 97 4.19 -0.65 11.67
CA TRP A 97 5.02 0.05 10.70
C TRP A 97 4.29 1.25 10.06
N LEU A 98 3.02 1.11 9.69
CA LEU A 98 2.19 2.21 9.18
C LEU A 98 2.11 3.36 10.17
N VAL A 99 1.84 3.04 11.45
CA VAL A 99 1.77 4.05 12.52
C VAL A 99 3.12 4.72 12.74
N GLU A 100 4.21 3.97 12.71
CA GLU A 100 5.57 4.50 12.86
C GLU A 100 5.94 5.46 11.72
N GLN A 101 5.71 5.05 10.46
CA GLN A 101 5.99 5.88 9.30
C GLN A 101 5.12 7.14 9.28
N TYR A 102 3.84 7.03 9.63
CA TYR A 102 2.95 8.19 9.76
C TYR A 102 3.47 9.19 10.80
N LYS A 103 3.93 8.72 11.97
CA LYS A 103 4.54 9.57 12.99
C LYS A 103 5.82 10.25 12.52
N LYS A 104 6.56 9.63 11.58
CA LYS A 104 7.75 10.20 10.94
C LYS A 104 7.42 11.17 9.80
N GLY A 105 6.12 11.39 9.51
CA GLY A 105 5.66 12.35 8.51
C GLY A 105 5.28 11.75 7.15
N ALA A 106 5.23 10.43 7.01
CA ALA A 106 4.74 9.81 5.80
C ALA A 106 3.25 10.09 5.58
N GLU A 107 2.87 10.39 4.34
CA GLU A 107 1.48 10.36 3.91
C GLU A 107 1.07 8.92 3.61
N ILE A 108 -0.21 8.57 3.84
CA ILE A 108 -0.73 7.23 3.54
C ILE A 108 -1.97 7.36 2.68
N ALA A 109 -1.94 6.71 1.52
CA ALA A 109 -3.08 6.61 0.63
C ALA A 109 -3.53 5.14 0.52
N SER A 110 -4.81 4.88 0.76
CA SER A 110 -5.42 3.57 0.56
C SER A 110 -6.30 3.57 -0.68
N LEU A 111 -6.24 2.50 -1.45
CA LEU A 111 -7.02 2.31 -2.66
C LEU A 111 -8.15 1.31 -2.41
N CYS A 112 -9.39 1.72 -2.75
CA CYS A 112 -10.54 0.85 -2.70
C CYS A 112 -10.71 0.23 -1.29
N VAL A 113 -10.72 -1.12 -1.18
CA VAL A 113 -10.82 -1.84 0.10
C VAL A 113 -9.50 -1.89 0.88
N GLY A 114 -8.40 -1.37 0.36
CA GLY A 114 -7.18 -1.13 1.15
C GLY A 114 -7.42 -0.24 2.38
N ALA A 115 -8.50 0.55 2.36
CA ALA A 115 -8.96 1.34 3.50
C ALA A 115 -9.20 0.51 4.77
N PHE A 116 -9.60 -0.77 4.65
CA PHE A 116 -9.78 -1.67 5.80
C PHE A 116 -8.46 -1.92 6.53
N LEU A 117 -7.38 -2.15 5.80
CA LEU A 117 -6.07 -2.31 6.42
C LEU A 117 -5.62 -1.00 7.09
N LEU A 118 -5.84 0.15 6.45
CA LEU A 118 -5.55 1.44 7.06
C LEU A 118 -6.38 1.68 8.33
N ALA A 119 -7.68 1.34 8.31
CA ALA A 119 -8.56 1.46 9.47
C ALA A 119 -8.08 0.60 10.64
N SER A 120 -7.62 -0.64 10.37
CA SER A 120 -7.11 -1.55 11.41
C SER A 120 -5.89 -1.02 12.16
N SER A 121 -5.13 -0.09 11.56
CA SER A 121 -4.00 0.57 12.22
C SER A 121 -4.43 1.62 13.26
N GLY A 122 -5.71 2.02 13.29
CA GLY A 122 -6.24 3.08 14.13
C GLY A 122 -5.98 4.51 13.62
N LEU A 123 -5.26 4.69 12.51
CA LEU A 123 -4.93 6.00 11.97
C LEU A 123 -6.12 6.77 11.41
N LEU A 124 -7.23 6.10 11.12
CA LEU A 124 -8.46 6.73 10.61
C LEU A 124 -9.40 7.22 11.71
N LYS A 125 -9.11 6.97 12.97
CA LYS A 125 -9.98 7.40 14.07
C LYS A 125 -10.21 8.91 14.04
N GLY A 126 -11.49 9.30 13.89
CA GLY A 126 -11.90 10.71 13.81
C GLY A 126 -11.59 11.39 12.48
N LYS A 127 -11.26 10.64 11.43
CA LYS A 127 -10.99 11.16 10.09
C LYS A 127 -12.04 10.67 9.09
N SER A 128 -12.32 11.49 8.08
CA SER A 128 -13.10 11.06 6.92
C SER A 128 -12.23 10.17 6.03
N CYS A 129 -12.79 9.07 5.56
CA CYS A 129 -12.13 8.16 4.63
C CYS A 129 -13.12 7.66 3.59
N ALA A 130 -12.63 7.37 2.39
CA ALA A 130 -13.39 6.70 1.34
C ALA A 130 -12.95 5.24 1.23
N THR A 131 -13.91 4.37 0.91
CA THR A 131 -13.67 2.98 0.58
C THR A 131 -14.49 2.59 -0.64
N HIS A 132 -14.44 1.34 -1.07
CA HIS A 132 -15.30 0.85 -2.16
C HIS A 132 -16.78 0.90 -1.72
N TRP A 133 -17.65 1.45 -2.56
CA TRP A 133 -19.07 1.70 -2.26
C TRP A 133 -19.82 0.46 -1.74
N GLN A 134 -19.49 -0.71 -2.26
CA GLN A 134 -20.12 -1.99 -1.88
C GLN A 134 -19.87 -2.36 -0.42
N TYR A 135 -18.76 -1.91 0.15
CA TYR A 135 -18.32 -2.25 1.51
C TYR A 135 -18.57 -1.13 2.53
N ASN A 136 -19.29 -0.06 2.17
CA ASN A 136 -19.54 1.08 3.05
C ASN A 136 -20.11 0.69 4.41
N TYR A 137 -21.13 -0.17 4.42
CA TYR A 137 -21.77 -0.58 5.66
C TYR A 137 -20.85 -1.39 6.58
N GLU A 138 -20.02 -2.26 6.02
CA GLU A 138 -19.03 -3.02 6.76
C GLU A 138 -17.95 -2.09 7.30
N PHE A 139 -17.46 -1.18 6.46
CA PHE A 139 -16.40 -0.23 6.82
C PHE A 139 -16.81 0.74 7.94
N MET A 140 -18.07 1.15 8.00
CA MET A 140 -18.59 2.03 9.06
C MET A 140 -18.56 1.40 10.46
N ARG A 141 -18.32 0.09 10.57
CA ARG A 141 -18.25 -0.64 11.85
C ARG A 141 -16.84 -0.70 12.42
N PHE A 142 -15.86 -0.22 11.67
CA PHE A 142 -14.47 -0.10 12.09
C PHE A 142 -14.15 1.33 12.58
#